data_8e7dcfa563e004076354adf4bd6a8bfc
#
_entry.id   8e7dcfa563e004076354adf4bd6a8bfc
#
_cell.length_a   1.000
_cell.length_b   1.000
_cell.length_c   1.000
_cell.angle_alpha   90.00
_cell.angle_beta   90.00
_cell.angle_gamma   90.00
#
_symmetry.space_group_name_H-M   'P 1'
#
loop_
_entity.id
_entity.type
_entity.pdbx_description
1 polymer ?
#
loop_
_entity_poly.entity_id
_entity_poly.type
_entity_poly.pdbx_seq_one_letter_code
_entity_poly.pdbx_strand_id
1 'polypeptide(L)'
;MKKTFKKLFAALLAAALVLAMAVPAFAETNATKGSITIDGTVSGETYTIYRMFKLDSYNAESNTYSYTVESAWENFFKTGAGRNYITLDGQNHPTWTAADENDSTTVAAFAKAALDWAKVKGITGTAETATGDTVNFSGLDLGYYLVDSSLGALCGLNTTNPNATIKEKNEKPEIKKEVQTSTGDWGDKNNAKIGDTVEYKVEITVADGAQTYTVTDTMSTGLTFNSGSLKVAANGTTAAASDYTLTPTENGFTLELHESYVSNLTKGTIIMVTYNATLNLSLIHISEPTRLDVIS
;
A
#
# COMPACT_ATOMS: atom_id res chain seq x y z
N MET A 1 -13.70 26.65 -25.04
CA MET A 1 -12.74 25.56 -24.80
C MET A 1 -11.62 25.89 -23.80
N LYS A 2 -11.22 27.16 -23.57
CA LYS A 2 -10.10 27.55 -22.69
C LYS A 2 -10.39 27.47 -21.17
N LYS A 3 -11.64 27.34 -20.73
CA LYS A 3 -12.00 27.30 -19.29
C LYS A 3 -11.92 25.91 -18.66
N THR A 4 -11.96 24.85 -19.45
CA THR A 4 -11.99 23.46 -18.99
C THR A 4 -10.61 22.99 -18.50
N PHE A 5 -9.53 23.44 -19.14
CA PHE A 5 -8.15 23.08 -18.77
C PHE A 5 -7.74 23.59 -17.37
N LYS A 6 -8.23 24.75 -16.94
CA LYS A 6 -7.91 25.30 -15.61
C LYS A 6 -8.48 24.50 -14.47
N LYS A 7 -9.61 23.83 -14.67
CA LYS A 7 -10.31 23.06 -13.62
C LYS A 7 -9.74 21.66 -13.46
N LEU A 8 -9.25 21.07 -14.55
CA LEU A 8 -8.85 19.69 -14.62
C LEU A 8 -7.72 19.33 -13.64
N PHE A 9 -6.70 20.16 -13.61
CA PHE A 9 -5.50 19.88 -12.82
C PHE A 9 -5.59 20.40 -11.37
N ALA A 10 -6.43 21.38 -11.10
CA ALA A 10 -6.73 21.81 -9.73
C ALA A 10 -7.56 20.76 -8.97
N ALA A 11 -8.42 20.02 -9.68
CA ALA A 11 -9.29 19.01 -9.10
C ALA A 11 -8.56 17.71 -8.78
N LEU A 12 -7.62 17.29 -9.65
CA LEU A 12 -6.72 16.16 -9.35
C LEU A 12 -5.86 16.43 -8.09
N LEU A 13 -5.55 17.71 -7.80
CA LEU A 13 -4.89 18.11 -6.56
C LEU A 13 -5.82 18.05 -5.34
N ALA A 14 -7.12 18.29 -5.52
CA ALA A 14 -8.09 18.30 -4.42
C ALA A 14 -8.57 16.92 -4.01
N ALA A 15 -8.50 15.96 -4.94
CA ALA A 15 -8.97 14.59 -4.73
C ALA A 15 -7.90 13.64 -4.21
N ALA A 16 -6.61 14.02 -4.26
CA ALA A 16 -5.60 13.39 -3.44
C ALA A 16 -5.86 13.75 -1.96
N LEU A 17 -6.95 13.23 -1.42
CA LEU A 17 -7.34 13.36 -0.01
C LEU A 17 -6.54 12.40 0.89
N VAL A 18 -5.28 12.28 0.60
CA VAL A 18 -4.25 12.24 1.60
C VAL A 18 -3.71 13.66 1.61
N LEU A 19 -4.07 14.43 2.61
CA LEU A 19 -3.77 15.86 2.72
C LEU A 19 -2.38 16.23 2.20
N ALA A 20 -2.28 16.56 0.89
CA ALA A 20 -1.16 17.33 0.42
C ALA A 20 -1.36 18.74 0.99
N MET A 21 -0.83 19.01 2.16
CA MET A 21 -0.70 20.37 2.63
C MET A 21 0.33 21.02 1.70
N ALA A 22 -0.15 21.78 0.72
CA ALA A 22 0.68 22.74 0.04
C ALA A 22 1.17 23.71 1.12
N VAL A 23 2.39 23.57 1.58
CA VAL A 23 3.08 24.62 2.30
C VAL A 23 3.15 25.77 1.26
N PRO A 24 2.65 26.98 1.55
CA PRO A 24 2.84 28.09 0.66
C PRO A 24 4.34 28.40 0.62
N ALA A 25 5.04 27.80 -0.32
CA ALA A 25 6.37 28.22 -0.67
C ALA A 25 6.21 29.59 -1.34
N PHE A 26 6.84 30.59 -0.79
CA PHE A 26 6.95 31.89 -1.43
C PHE A 26 7.50 31.65 -2.85
N ALA A 27 6.75 32.13 -3.85
CA ALA A 27 6.97 31.86 -5.25
C ALA A 27 8.38 32.23 -5.69
N GLU A 28 9.24 31.22 -5.86
CA GLU A 28 10.33 31.34 -6.84
C GLU A 28 9.72 31.03 -8.20
N THR A 29 9.48 32.10 -8.96
CA THR A 29 9.05 32.04 -10.36
C THR A 29 10.15 31.44 -11.18
N ASN A 30 10.03 30.16 -11.56
CA ASN A 30 10.83 29.38 -12.51
C ASN A 30 11.54 28.15 -11.93
N ALA A 31 10.95 27.45 -10.98
CA ALA A 31 11.47 26.13 -10.63
C ALA A 31 11.46 25.22 -11.87
N THR A 32 12.59 24.58 -12.15
CA THR A 32 12.74 23.60 -13.23
C THR A 32 12.71 22.16 -12.71
N LYS A 33 12.85 22.00 -11.42
CA LYS A 33 12.85 20.73 -10.70
C LYS A 33 11.98 20.85 -9.44
N GLY A 34 11.50 19.70 -8.96
CA GLY A 34 10.69 19.64 -7.76
C GLY A 34 11.05 18.47 -6.84
N SER A 35 10.24 18.31 -5.79
CA SER A 35 10.37 17.21 -4.86
C SER A 35 8.99 16.66 -4.44
N ILE A 36 8.97 15.38 -4.08
CA ILE A 36 7.83 14.72 -3.45
C ILE A 36 8.31 14.17 -2.12
N THR A 37 7.66 14.57 -1.04
CA THR A 37 7.88 14.03 0.31
C THR A 37 6.69 13.14 0.67
N ILE A 38 6.95 11.95 1.15
CA ILE A 38 5.93 11.04 1.68
C ILE A 38 6.15 10.96 3.19
N ASP A 39 5.18 11.42 3.96
CA ASP A 39 5.17 11.38 5.43
C ASP A 39 4.32 10.19 5.91
N GLY A 40 4.68 9.60 7.04
CA GLY A 40 4.01 8.44 7.62
C GLY A 40 4.46 7.13 6.99
N THR A 41 5.67 7.11 6.42
CA THR A 41 6.24 5.91 5.80
C THR A 41 6.60 4.84 6.83
N VAL A 42 6.60 3.58 6.40
CA VAL A 42 7.01 2.43 7.21
C VAL A 42 8.47 2.10 6.92
N SER A 43 9.32 2.10 7.93
CA SER A 43 10.75 1.78 7.77
C SER A 43 10.94 0.37 7.20
N GLY A 44 11.76 0.26 6.16
CA GLY A 44 12.02 -0.97 5.42
C GLY A 44 11.15 -1.14 4.16
N GLU A 45 10.04 -0.40 4.04
CA GLU A 45 9.18 -0.42 2.86
C GLU A 45 9.76 0.43 1.72
N THR A 46 9.49 0.02 0.48
CA THR A 46 9.94 0.72 -0.72
C THR A 46 8.77 1.46 -1.35
N TYR A 47 8.92 2.76 -1.50
CA TYR A 47 7.96 3.65 -2.15
C TYR A 47 8.43 3.95 -3.56
N THR A 48 7.53 3.91 -4.53
CA THR A 48 7.83 4.15 -5.93
C THR A 48 6.96 5.27 -6.47
N ILE A 49 7.55 6.17 -7.23
CA ILE A 49 6.82 7.23 -7.93
C ILE A 49 6.96 7.05 -9.45
N TYR A 50 5.88 7.35 -10.17
CA TYR A 50 5.82 7.23 -11.63
C TYR A 50 5.37 8.55 -12.23
N ARG A 51 6.17 9.19 -13.07
CA ARG A 51 5.72 10.35 -13.83
C ARG A 51 4.79 9.89 -14.94
N MET A 52 3.51 10.28 -14.89
CA MET A 52 2.54 9.96 -15.92
C MET A 52 2.47 11.03 -17.02
N PHE A 53 2.59 12.30 -16.61
CA PHE A 53 2.56 13.43 -17.53
C PHE A 53 3.75 14.33 -17.27
N LYS A 54 4.39 14.76 -18.36
CA LYS A 54 5.45 15.73 -18.38
C LYS A 54 4.83 17.13 -18.48
N LEU A 55 5.31 18.09 -17.70
CA LEU A 55 5.00 19.50 -17.88
C LEU A 55 5.76 20.05 -19.09
N ASP A 56 5.05 20.55 -20.09
CA ASP A 56 5.65 21.12 -21.30
C ASP A 56 5.83 22.63 -21.18
N SER A 57 4.81 23.32 -20.70
CA SER A 57 4.84 24.79 -20.60
C SER A 57 3.90 25.32 -19.54
N TYR A 58 4.19 26.52 -19.09
CA TYR A 58 3.37 27.36 -18.23
C TYR A 58 3.18 28.72 -18.85
N ASN A 59 1.92 29.16 -18.95
CA ASN A 59 1.57 30.52 -19.36
C ASN A 59 1.15 31.33 -18.14
N ALA A 60 2.01 32.26 -17.70
CA ALA A 60 1.78 33.07 -16.50
C ALA A 60 0.59 34.03 -16.63
N GLU A 61 0.31 34.55 -17.85
CA GLU A 61 -0.80 35.50 -18.06
C GLU A 61 -2.16 34.82 -17.88
N SER A 62 -2.29 33.59 -18.40
CA SER A 62 -3.54 32.83 -18.30
C SER A 62 -3.55 31.85 -17.13
N ASN A 63 -2.45 31.70 -16.39
CA ASN A 63 -2.24 30.72 -15.34
C ASN A 63 -2.61 29.30 -15.84
N THR A 64 -2.13 28.91 -17.01
CA THR A 64 -2.42 27.61 -17.63
C THR A 64 -1.16 26.80 -17.84
N TYR A 65 -1.29 25.49 -17.61
CA TYR A 65 -0.23 24.51 -17.80
C TYR A 65 -0.57 23.61 -18.99
N SER A 66 0.41 23.23 -19.77
CA SER A 66 0.31 22.20 -20.79
C SER A 66 1.11 20.98 -20.40
N TYR A 67 0.53 19.81 -20.60
CA TYR A 67 1.17 18.53 -20.27
C TYR A 67 1.08 17.59 -21.46
N THR A 68 2.09 16.72 -21.58
CA THR A 68 2.10 15.59 -22.52
C THR A 68 2.24 14.29 -21.73
N VAL A 69 1.54 13.25 -22.17
CA VAL A 69 1.64 11.91 -21.59
C VAL A 69 3.06 11.35 -21.79
N GLU A 70 3.63 10.74 -20.78
CA GLU A 70 4.87 9.96 -20.90
C GLU A 70 4.63 8.73 -21.79
N SER A 71 5.59 8.40 -22.66
CA SER A 71 5.43 7.32 -23.65
C SER A 71 5.08 5.97 -23.05
N ALA A 72 5.61 5.66 -21.86
CA ALA A 72 5.30 4.43 -21.14
C ALA A 72 3.82 4.31 -20.73
N TRP A 73 3.11 5.44 -20.63
CA TRP A 73 1.73 5.52 -20.22
C TRP A 73 0.72 5.68 -21.36
N GLU A 74 1.17 5.89 -22.59
CA GLU A 74 0.26 6.12 -23.74
C GLU A 74 -0.76 5.01 -23.91
N ASN A 75 -0.36 3.75 -23.82
CA ASN A 75 -1.27 2.62 -23.97
C ASN A 75 -2.28 2.51 -22.82
N PHE A 76 -1.95 2.98 -21.62
CA PHE A 76 -2.90 3.06 -20.51
C PHE A 76 -4.08 3.95 -20.88
N PHE A 77 -3.81 5.10 -21.49
CA PHE A 77 -4.85 6.07 -21.90
C PHE A 77 -5.49 5.76 -23.25
N LYS A 78 -4.78 5.14 -24.19
CA LYS A 78 -5.32 4.84 -25.53
C LYS A 78 -6.16 3.55 -25.56
N THR A 79 -5.71 2.52 -24.86
CA THR A 79 -6.31 1.17 -24.96
C THR A 79 -6.62 0.55 -23.59
N GLY A 80 -5.97 1.01 -22.52
CA GLY A 80 -6.13 0.52 -21.16
C GLY A 80 -7.30 1.20 -20.41
N ALA A 81 -7.35 0.96 -19.10
CA ALA A 81 -8.39 1.48 -18.23
C ALA A 81 -8.36 3.02 -18.10
N GLY A 82 -7.22 3.65 -18.31
CA GLY A 82 -7.05 5.11 -18.24
C GLY A 82 -7.94 5.89 -19.21
N ARG A 83 -8.33 5.29 -20.35
CA ARG A 83 -9.25 5.90 -21.33
C ARG A 83 -10.64 6.21 -20.76
N ASN A 84 -11.03 5.55 -19.68
CA ASN A 84 -12.32 5.80 -19.01
C ASN A 84 -12.32 7.10 -18.22
N TYR A 85 -11.15 7.69 -17.98
CA TYR A 85 -10.93 8.87 -17.15
C TYR A 85 -10.34 10.04 -17.95
N ILE A 86 -9.42 9.74 -18.85
CA ILE A 86 -8.66 10.74 -19.59
C ILE A 86 -8.64 10.37 -21.07
N THR A 87 -8.90 11.37 -21.94
CA THR A 87 -8.69 11.28 -23.39
C THR A 87 -7.43 12.04 -23.78
N LEU A 88 -6.78 11.58 -24.84
CA LEU A 88 -5.61 12.25 -25.43
C LEU A 88 -5.99 12.85 -26.78
N ASP A 89 -5.47 14.05 -27.04
CA ASP A 89 -5.54 14.63 -28.40
C ASP A 89 -4.48 14.03 -29.35
N GLY A 90 -4.40 14.54 -30.56
CA GLY A 90 -3.43 14.06 -31.56
C GLY A 90 -1.97 14.32 -31.20
N GLN A 91 -1.69 15.15 -30.22
CA GLN A 91 -0.37 15.46 -29.68
C GLN A 91 -0.10 14.82 -28.30
N ASN A 92 -0.96 13.89 -27.88
CA ASN A 92 -0.93 13.23 -26.57
C ASN A 92 -1.12 14.18 -25.36
N HIS A 93 -1.82 15.31 -25.54
CA HIS A 93 -2.21 16.15 -24.40
C HIS A 93 -3.43 15.53 -23.70
N PRO A 94 -3.40 15.43 -22.36
CA PRO A 94 -4.47 14.79 -21.60
C PRO A 94 -5.63 15.75 -21.36
N THR A 95 -6.86 15.21 -21.42
CA THR A 95 -8.09 15.88 -20.98
C THR A 95 -8.92 14.93 -20.13
N TRP A 96 -9.26 15.36 -18.92
CA TRP A 96 -10.14 14.58 -18.05
C TRP A 96 -11.57 14.56 -18.60
N THR A 97 -12.14 13.38 -18.69
CA THR A 97 -13.46 13.18 -19.29
C THR A 97 -14.42 12.35 -18.43
N ALA A 98 -13.95 11.80 -17.30
CA ALA A 98 -14.83 11.13 -16.35
C ALA A 98 -15.86 12.12 -15.75
N ALA A 99 -16.99 11.59 -15.30
CA ALA A 99 -18.19 12.39 -14.98
C ALA A 99 -17.99 13.44 -13.88
N ASP A 100 -17.11 13.17 -12.92
CA ASP A 100 -16.79 14.14 -11.85
C ASP A 100 -15.29 14.13 -11.53
N GLU A 101 -14.61 15.17 -11.96
CA GLU A 101 -13.18 15.39 -11.68
C GLU A 101 -12.89 15.73 -10.22
N ASN A 102 -13.92 16.03 -9.41
CA ASN A 102 -13.81 16.36 -7.99
C ASN A 102 -14.28 15.19 -7.09
N ASP A 103 -14.81 14.11 -7.67
CA ASP A 103 -15.21 12.96 -6.90
C ASP A 103 -13.99 12.14 -6.46
N SER A 104 -13.76 12.11 -5.15
CA SER A 104 -12.64 11.39 -4.55
C SER A 104 -12.66 9.89 -4.88
N THR A 105 -13.83 9.28 -5.05
CA THR A 105 -13.98 7.87 -5.40
C THR A 105 -13.51 7.61 -6.83
N THR A 106 -13.89 8.48 -7.77
CA THR A 106 -13.47 8.38 -9.17
C THR A 106 -11.95 8.54 -9.31
N VAL A 107 -11.36 9.49 -8.57
CA VAL A 107 -9.91 9.72 -8.59
C VAL A 107 -9.14 8.58 -7.93
N ALA A 108 -9.65 8.03 -6.82
CA ALA A 108 -9.05 6.86 -6.19
C ALA A 108 -9.10 5.63 -7.12
N ALA A 109 -10.23 5.40 -7.80
CA ALA A 109 -10.36 4.33 -8.78
C ALA A 109 -9.39 4.50 -9.96
N PHE A 110 -9.19 5.74 -10.43
CA PHE A 110 -8.19 6.05 -11.44
C PHE A 110 -6.76 5.75 -10.95
N ALA A 111 -6.40 6.21 -9.74
CA ALA A 111 -5.08 5.98 -9.16
C ALA A 111 -4.79 4.48 -9.01
N LYS A 112 -5.76 3.70 -8.50
CA LYS A 112 -5.64 2.24 -8.40
C LYS A 112 -5.47 1.59 -9.77
N ALA A 113 -6.29 1.94 -10.76
CA ALA A 113 -6.17 1.37 -12.11
C ALA A 113 -4.82 1.71 -12.77
N ALA A 114 -4.28 2.90 -12.51
CA ALA A 114 -2.96 3.31 -13.00
C ALA A 114 -1.85 2.50 -12.32
N LEU A 115 -1.95 2.29 -11.00
CA LEU A 115 -0.97 1.51 -10.24
C LEU A 115 -0.95 0.04 -10.67
N ASP A 116 -2.13 -0.58 -10.81
CA ASP A 116 -2.27 -1.95 -11.31
C ASP A 116 -1.65 -2.09 -12.71
N TRP A 117 -1.90 -1.09 -13.58
CA TRP A 117 -1.28 -1.05 -14.91
C TRP A 117 0.23 -0.96 -14.85
N ALA A 118 0.77 -0.07 -14.01
CA ALA A 118 2.21 0.10 -13.87
C ALA A 118 2.90 -1.21 -13.43
N LYS A 119 2.32 -1.91 -12.45
CA LYS A 119 2.81 -3.19 -11.95
C LYS A 119 2.74 -4.28 -13.03
N VAL A 120 1.59 -4.45 -13.69
CA VAL A 120 1.40 -5.48 -14.73
C VAL A 120 2.28 -5.25 -15.96
N LYS A 121 2.50 -3.99 -16.35
CA LYS A 121 3.32 -3.63 -17.52
C LYS A 121 4.80 -3.42 -17.22
N GLY A 122 5.19 -3.48 -15.95
CA GLY A 122 6.57 -3.26 -15.54
C GLY A 122 7.05 -1.84 -15.87
N ILE A 123 6.18 -0.82 -15.68
CA ILE A 123 6.59 0.56 -15.90
C ILE A 123 7.64 0.90 -14.86
N THR A 124 8.80 1.41 -15.32
CA THR A 124 9.87 1.81 -14.42
C THR A 124 9.53 3.11 -13.73
N GLY A 125 9.53 3.11 -12.41
CA GLY A 125 9.42 4.29 -11.54
C GLY A 125 10.74 4.64 -10.86
N THR A 126 10.75 5.73 -10.11
CA THR A 126 11.82 6.05 -9.17
C THR A 126 11.43 5.50 -7.81
N ALA A 127 12.30 4.69 -7.21
CA ALA A 127 12.02 3.99 -5.95
C ALA A 127 13.01 4.42 -4.87
N GLU A 128 12.50 4.56 -3.63
CA GLU A 128 13.27 4.83 -2.42
C GLU A 128 12.77 3.95 -1.28
N THR A 129 13.69 3.40 -0.48
CA THR A 129 13.33 2.62 0.69
C THR A 129 13.30 3.51 1.93
N ALA A 130 12.22 3.46 2.68
CA ALA A 130 12.07 4.23 3.91
C ALA A 130 13.04 3.75 4.99
N THR A 131 13.78 4.69 5.55
CA THR A 131 14.65 4.46 6.73
C THR A 131 14.06 5.04 8.02
N GLY A 132 12.88 5.67 7.92
CA GLY A 132 12.16 6.33 9.02
C GLY A 132 10.74 6.64 8.61
N ASP A 133 10.18 7.69 9.19
CA ASP A 133 8.78 8.10 8.98
C ASP A 133 8.56 8.92 7.71
N THR A 134 9.62 9.19 6.94
CA THR A 134 9.57 10.07 5.76
C THR A 134 10.47 9.55 4.66
N VAL A 135 9.97 9.61 3.42
CA VAL A 135 10.75 9.40 2.19
C VAL A 135 10.70 10.67 1.37
N ASN A 136 11.83 11.06 0.78
CA ASN A 136 11.94 12.26 -0.04
C ASN A 136 12.55 11.96 -1.41
N PHE A 137 11.78 12.22 -2.46
CA PHE A 137 12.23 12.21 -3.84
C PHE A 137 12.57 13.65 -4.26
N SER A 138 13.81 13.94 -4.57
CA SER A 138 14.30 15.27 -4.94
C SER A 138 14.82 15.34 -6.37
N GLY A 139 14.94 16.55 -6.92
CA GLY A 139 15.48 16.77 -8.26
C GLY A 139 14.57 16.24 -9.38
N LEU A 140 13.28 16.08 -9.10
CA LEU A 140 12.29 15.56 -10.04
C LEU A 140 11.99 16.57 -11.15
N ASP A 141 11.79 16.07 -12.36
CA ASP A 141 11.23 16.88 -13.44
C ASP A 141 9.78 17.26 -13.12
N LEU A 142 9.36 18.45 -13.53
CA LEU A 142 7.99 18.88 -13.31
C LEU A 142 6.99 18.04 -14.12
N GLY A 143 5.81 17.78 -13.54
CA GLY A 143 4.81 16.94 -14.16
C GLY A 143 3.80 16.38 -13.17
N TYR A 144 3.02 15.40 -13.61
CA TYR A 144 2.09 14.66 -12.78
C TYR A 144 2.63 13.29 -12.43
N TYR A 145 2.57 12.97 -11.15
CA TYR A 145 3.10 11.74 -10.58
C TYR A 145 2.00 10.89 -9.95
N LEU A 146 2.07 9.60 -10.18
CA LEU A 146 1.44 8.56 -9.40
C LEU A 146 2.43 8.09 -8.34
N VAL A 147 1.99 7.97 -7.12
CA VAL A 147 2.77 7.43 -6.00
C VAL A 147 2.23 6.06 -5.65
N ASP A 148 3.09 5.06 -5.63
CA ASP A 148 2.77 3.72 -5.13
C ASP A 148 2.76 3.79 -3.60
N SER A 149 1.60 4.12 -3.10
CA SER A 149 1.23 4.06 -1.70
C SER A 149 0.12 3.03 -1.54
N SER A 150 -0.21 2.65 -0.31
CA SER A 150 -1.26 1.65 -0.04
C SER A 150 -2.60 1.92 -0.74
N LEU A 151 -2.91 3.18 -1.02
CA LEU A 151 -4.15 3.59 -1.69
C LEU A 151 -3.93 4.17 -3.09
N GLY A 152 -2.67 4.35 -3.51
CA GLY A 152 -2.30 5.14 -4.67
C GLY A 152 -2.57 6.64 -4.44
N ALA A 153 -1.59 7.48 -4.67
CA ALA A 153 -1.75 8.92 -4.57
C ALA A 153 -1.30 9.61 -5.86
N LEU A 154 -1.93 10.73 -6.16
CA LEU A 154 -1.60 11.55 -7.31
C LEU A 154 -1.13 12.92 -6.84
N CYS A 155 -0.04 13.41 -7.41
CA CYS A 155 0.43 14.76 -7.15
C CYS A 155 0.98 15.43 -8.41
N GLY A 156 0.84 16.75 -8.46
CA GLY A 156 1.38 17.56 -9.55
C GLY A 156 2.52 18.43 -9.05
N LEU A 157 3.63 18.42 -9.77
CA LEU A 157 4.74 19.35 -9.60
C LEU A 157 4.76 20.34 -10.77
N ASN A 158 4.71 21.62 -10.46
CA ASN A 158 4.73 22.66 -11.49
C ASN A 158 5.63 23.85 -11.08
N THR A 159 5.77 24.84 -11.94
CA THR A 159 6.69 25.97 -11.72
C THR A 159 6.34 26.83 -10.50
N THR A 160 5.07 26.85 -10.06
CA THR A 160 4.64 27.60 -8.90
C THR A 160 4.49 26.75 -7.63
N ASN A 161 4.34 25.42 -7.79
CA ASN A 161 4.29 24.43 -6.71
C ASN A 161 5.23 23.27 -7.04
N PRO A 162 6.56 23.46 -6.90
CA PRO A 162 7.52 22.44 -7.27
C PRO A 162 7.64 21.32 -6.22
N ASN A 163 7.11 21.53 -5.02
CA ASN A 163 7.22 20.58 -3.91
C ASN A 163 5.83 20.10 -3.49
N ALA A 164 5.69 18.81 -3.32
CA ALA A 164 4.46 18.17 -2.82
C ALA A 164 4.78 17.31 -1.60
N THR A 165 3.84 17.29 -0.63
CA THR A 165 3.89 16.38 0.51
C THR A 165 2.65 15.49 0.48
N ILE A 166 2.86 14.19 0.54
CA ILE A 166 1.82 13.17 0.63
C ILE A 166 1.89 12.58 2.03
N LYS A 167 0.75 12.49 2.70
CA LYS A 167 0.65 11.81 3.99
C LYS A 167 0.09 10.42 3.78
N GLU A 168 0.92 9.43 4.02
CA GLU A 168 0.47 8.05 4.11
C GLU A 168 -0.39 7.86 5.36
N LYS A 169 -1.49 7.16 5.20
CA LYS A 169 -2.33 6.72 6.31
C LYS A 169 -2.02 5.28 6.73
N ASN A 170 -0.83 4.81 6.40
CA ASN A 170 -0.42 3.46 6.76
C ASN A 170 -0.22 3.37 8.27
N GLU A 171 -1.04 2.57 8.91
CA GLU A 171 -0.83 2.16 10.29
C GLU A 171 -0.20 0.78 10.29
N LYS A 172 0.78 0.56 11.17
CA LYS A 172 1.26 -0.80 11.40
C LYS A 172 0.15 -1.61 12.04
N PRO A 173 -0.15 -2.82 11.53
CA PRO A 173 -1.10 -3.69 12.21
C PRO A 173 -0.55 -4.07 13.59
N GLU A 174 -1.43 -4.13 14.57
CA GLU A 174 -1.10 -4.73 15.85
C GLU A 174 -1.18 -6.24 15.72
N ILE A 175 -0.20 -6.93 16.28
CA ILE A 175 -0.13 -8.37 16.28
C ILE A 175 0.08 -8.87 17.69
N LYS A 176 -0.69 -9.89 18.05
CA LYS A 176 -0.59 -10.61 19.32
C LYS A 176 -0.58 -12.10 19.06
N LYS A 177 0.43 -12.81 19.58
CA LYS A 177 0.49 -14.28 19.57
C LYS A 177 0.31 -14.78 20.99
N GLU A 178 -0.51 -15.79 21.15
CA GLU A 178 -0.77 -16.45 22.44
C GLU A 178 -0.76 -17.96 22.26
N VAL A 179 -0.45 -18.65 23.35
CA VAL A 179 -0.50 -20.11 23.46
C VAL A 179 -1.59 -20.49 24.43
N GLN A 180 -2.33 -21.56 24.15
CA GLN A 180 -3.35 -22.04 25.07
C GLN A 180 -2.71 -22.77 26.25
N THR A 181 -3.05 -22.36 27.46
CA THR A 181 -2.57 -22.98 28.69
C THR A 181 -3.30 -24.29 28.97
N SER A 182 -2.81 -25.08 29.90
CA SER A 182 -3.45 -26.34 30.36
C SER A 182 -4.83 -26.14 30.99
N THR A 183 -5.14 -24.91 31.38
CA THR A 183 -6.49 -24.54 31.93
C THR A 183 -7.45 -24.11 30.81
N GLY A 184 -6.98 -24.00 29.56
CA GLY A 184 -7.76 -23.55 28.41
C GLY A 184 -7.73 -22.04 28.17
N ASP A 185 -7.06 -21.26 29.02
CA ASP A 185 -6.89 -19.83 28.86
C ASP A 185 -5.79 -19.52 27.82
N TRP A 186 -5.80 -18.33 27.27
CA TRP A 186 -4.74 -17.84 26.38
C TRP A 186 -3.73 -17.02 27.14
N GLY A 187 -2.45 -17.21 26.84
CA GLY A 187 -1.35 -16.49 27.49
C GLY A 187 -0.03 -16.61 26.73
N ASP A 188 1.00 -16.00 27.31
CA ASP A 188 2.33 -15.93 26.67
C ASP A 188 3.16 -17.23 26.87
N LYS A 189 2.72 -18.11 27.75
CA LYS A 189 3.46 -19.33 28.16
C LYS A 189 2.54 -20.49 28.39
N ASN A 190 3.04 -21.69 28.07
CA ASN A 190 2.39 -22.97 28.44
C ASN A 190 3.45 -23.97 28.90
N ASN A 191 3.00 -24.96 29.69
CA ASN A 191 3.78 -26.15 30.05
C ASN A 191 3.18 -27.34 29.30
N ALA A 192 3.97 -28.03 28.49
CA ALA A 192 3.56 -29.17 27.72
C ALA A 192 4.55 -30.34 27.90
N LYS A 193 4.09 -31.57 27.66
CA LYS A 193 4.92 -32.79 27.68
C LYS A 193 5.21 -33.21 26.24
N ILE A 194 6.25 -33.99 26.06
CA ILE A 194 6.54 -34.62 24.76
C ILE A 194 5.30 -35.40 24.31
N GLY A 195 4.91 -35.16 23.06
CA GLY A 195 3.73 -35.75 22.44
C GLY A 195 2.45 -34.92 22.60
N ASP A 196 2.45 -33.89 23.45
CA ASP A 196 1.31 -33.00 23.58
C ASP A 196 1.15 -32.13 22.34
N THR A 197 -0.11 -31.85 22.02
CA THR A 197 -0.47 -30.85 21.02
C THR A 197 -0.68 -29.50 21.72
N VAL A 198 0.00 -28.48 21.25
CA VAL A 198 -0.04 -27.12 21.78
C VAL A 198 -0.79 -26.23 20.79
N GLU A 199 -1.86 -25.59 21.25
CA GLU A 199 -2.69 -24.67 20.45
C GLU A 199 -2.13 -23.24 20.52
N TYR A 200 -2.08 -22.59 19.36
CA TYR A 200 -1.65 -21.19 19.20
C TYR A 200 -2.74 -20.34 18.58
N LYS A 201 -2.71 -19.05 18.90
CA LYS A 201 -3.59 -18.04 18.35
C LYS A 201 -2.75 -16.81 18.02
N VAL A 202 -2.92 -16.30 16.80
CA VAL A 202 -2.38 -15.00 16.37
C VAL A 202 -3.55 -14.10 16.03
N GLU A 203 -3.60 -12.95 16.66
CA GLU A 203 -4.57 -11.89 16.38
C GLU A 203 -3.87 -10.76 15.63
N ILE A 204 -4.43 -10.36 14.47
CA ILE A 204 -3.94 -9.28 13.64
C ILE A 204 -5.05 -8.23 13.59
N THR A 205 -4.78 -7.04 14.12
CA THR A 205 -5.73 -5.92 14.00
C THR A 205 -5.54 -5.25 12.65
N VAL A 206 -6.57 -5.25 11.82
CA VAL A 206 -6.53 -4.64 10.48
C VAL A 206 -6.26 -3.15 10.60
N ALA A 207 -5.16 -2.71 9.97
CA ALA A 207 -4.74 -1.32 9.91
C ALA A 207 -5.45 -0.57 8.77
N ASP A 208 -5.41 0.75 8.80
CA ASP A 208 -5.92 1.57 7.70
C ASP A 208 -5.05 1.37 6.45
N GLY A 209 -5.67 1.20 5.28
CA GLY A 209 -4.98 1.01 4.01
C GLY A 209 -4.38 -0.38 3.77
N ALA A 210 -4.68 -1.36 4.63
CA ALA A 210 -4.18 -2.73 4.48
C ALA A 210 -4.66 -3.38 3.17
N GLN A 211 -3.73 -3.92 2.39
CA GLN A 211 -4.01 -4.64 1.14
C GLN A 211 -3.78 -6.14 1.29
N THR A 212 -2.67 -6.53 1.89
CA THR A 212 -2.31 -7.92 2.12
C THR A 212 -1.55 -8.04 3.44
N TYR A 213 -1.53 -9.22 4.04
CA TYR A 213 -0.68 -9.49 5.20
C TYR A 213 0.09 -10.79 4.97
N THR A 214 1.37 -10.78 5.31
CA THR A 214 2.17 -11.98 5.38
C THR A 214 2.56 -12.25 6.82
N VAL A 215 2.19 -13.40 7.33
CA VAL A 215 2.51 -13.88 8.67
C VAL A 215 3.56 -14.99 8.54
N THR A 216 4.74 -14.78 9.09
CA THR A 216 5.77 -15.81 9.17
C THR A 216 5.91 -16.24 10.62
N ASP A 217 5.67 -17.51 10.89
CA ASP A 217 5.87 -18.12 12.20
C ASP A 217 7.03 -19.13 12.14
N THR A 218 8.02 -18.90 12.98
CA THR A 218 9.17 -19.83 13.12
C THR A 218 9.11 -20.42 14.53
N MET A 219 8.87 -21.71 14.62
CA MET A 219 8.81 -22.44 15.87
C MET A 219 10.19 -22.96 16.26
N SER A 220 10.36 -23.24 17.55
CA SER A 220 11.59 -23.92 18.01
C SER A 220 11.67 -25.35 17.47
N THR A 221 12.90 -25.87 17.37
CA THR A 221 13.19 -27.18 16.76
C THR A 221 12.51 -28.37 17.45
N GLY A 222 11.96 -28.15 18.65
CA GLY A 222 11.20 -29.16 19.37
C GLY A 222 9.72 -29.24 19.04
N LEU A 223 9.22 -28.34 18.18
CA LEU A 223 7.82 -28.29 17.76
C LEU A 223 7.70 -28.70 16.30
N THR A 224 6.66 -29.43 15.96
CA THR A 224 6.28 -29.76 14.58
C THR A 224 4.92 -29.14 14.29
N PHE A 225 4.88 -28.22 13.33
CA PHE A 225 3.65 -27.59 12.88
C PHE A 225 2.68 -28.60 12.24
N ASN A 226 1.44 -28.61 12.68
CA ASN A 226 0.39 -29.43 12.08
C ASN A 226 -0.36 -28.58 11.03
N SER A 227 0.08 -28.62 9.78
CA SER A 227 -0.40 -27.73 8.71
C SER A 227 -1.91 -27.81 8.46
N GLY A 228 -2.53 -28.98 8.66
CA GLY A 228 -3.98 -29.18 8.55
C GLY A 228 -4.80 -28.54 9.67
N SER A 229 -4.16 -28.04 10.74
CA SER A 229 -4.84 -27.41 11.87
C SER A 229 -5.09 -25.91 11.67
N LEU A 230 -4.40 -25.26 10.72
CA LEU A 230 -4.46 -23.82 10.54
C LEU A 230 -5.87 -23.38 10.06
N LYS A 231 -6.40 -22.38 10.73
CA LYS A 231 -7.67 -21.73 10.39
C LYS A 231 -7.48 -20.22 10.44
N VAL A 232 -8.09 -19.53 9.50
CA VAL A 232 -8.18 -18.07 9.46
C VAL A 232 -9.63 -17.66 9.62
N ALA A 233 -9.94 -16.70 10.46
CA ALA A 233 -11.28 -16.16 10.62
C ALA A 233 -11.23 -14.65 10.91
N ALA A 234 -12.26 -13.92 10.48
CA ALA A 234 -12.46 -12.53 10.84
C ALA A 234 -13.95 -12.30 11.12
N ASN A 235 -14.29 -11.51 12.14
CA ASN A 235 -15.67 -11.22 12.53
C ASN A 235 -16.52 -12.50 12.71
N GLY A 236 -15.92 -13.58 13.21
CA GLY A 236 -16.60 -14.87 13.41
C GLY A 236 -16.83 -15.69 12.13
N THR A 237 -16.40 -15.20 10.96
CA THR A 237 -16.51 -15.90 9.68
C THR A 237 -15.17 -16.51 9.31
N THR A 238 -15.15 -17.82 9.01
CA THR A 238 -13.96 -18.52 8.53
C THR A 238 -13.65 -18.10 7.10
N ALA A 239 -12.39 -17.76 6.83
CA ALA A 239 -11.90 -17.44 5.50
C ALA A 239 -11.95 -18.69 4.59
N ALA A 240 -12.26 -18.48 3.32
CA ALA A 240 -12.21 -19.54 2.31
C ALA A 240 -10.75 -19.89 1.97
N ALA A 241 -10.53 -21.09 1.42
CA ALA A 241 -9.18 -21.51 0.99
C ALA A 241 -8.59 -20.63 -0.14
N SER A 242 -9.43 -19.86 -0.85
CA SER A 242 -9.02 -18.88 -1.86
C SER A 242 -8.55 -17.54 -1.27
N ASP A 243 -8.76 -17.31 0.02
CA ASP A 243 -8.51 -16.02 0.68
C ASP A 243 -7.07 -15.91 1.21
N TYR A 244 -6.34 -17.03 1.23
CA TYR A 244 -4.97 -17.06 1.72
C TYR A 244 -4.16 -18.18 1.06
N THR A 245 -2.84 -18.06 1.15
CA THR A 245 -1.88 -19.11 0.78
C THR A 245 -1.07 -19.50 2.01
N LEU A 246 -1.11 -20.79 2.37
CA LEU A 246 -0.29 -21.36 3.44
C LEU A 246 0.90 -22.12 2.84
N THR A 247 2.10 -21.72 3.20
CA THR A 247 3.33 -22.40 2.82
C THR A 247 4.04 -22.92 4.08
N PRO A 248 3.94 -24.22 4.40
CA PRO A 248 4.70 -24.83 5.49
C PRO A 248 6.20 -24.71 5.23
N THR A 249 6.96 -24.47 6.30
CA THR A 249 8.43 -24.48 6.29
C THR A 249 8.94 -25.60 7.19
N GLU A 250 10.25 -25.81 7.26
CA GLU A 250 10.85 -26.82 8.13
C GLU A 250 10.47 -26.65 9.61
N ASN A 251 10.43 -25.38 10.06
CA ASN A 251 10.18 -25.04 11.47
C ASN A 251 9.01 -24.06 11.62
N GLY A 252 7.92 -24.21 10.85
CA GLY A 252 6.78 -23.31 10.97
C GLY A 252 6.03 -23.14 9.66
N PHE A 253 5.66 -21.88 9.33
CA PHE A 253 4.94 -21.58 8.09
C PHE A 253 5.07 -20.10 7.69
N THR A 254 4.76 -19.84 6.44
CA THR A 254 4.39 -18.52 5.93
C THR A 254 2.91 -18.57 5.49
N LEU A 255 2.12 -17.63 5.97
CA LEU A 255 0.71 -17.43 5.62
C LEU A 255 0.56 -16.07 4.95
N GLU A 256 0.17 -16.06 3.69
CA GLU A 256 -0.16 -14.85 2.93
C GLU A 256 -1.68 -14.69 2.86
N LEU A 257 -2.22 -13.60 3.40
CA LEU A 257 -3.62 -13.22 3.27
C LEU A 257 -3.78 -12.37 2.02
N HIS A 258 -4.64 -12.79 1.10
CA HIS A 258 -4.78 -12.16 -0.21
C HIS A 258 -5.47 -10.80 -0.14
N GLU A 259 -5.13 -9.89 -1.07
CA GLU A 259 -5.74 -8.56 -1.17
C GLU A 259 -7.28 -8.66 -1.28
N SER A 260 -7.79 -9.62 -2.05
CA SER A 260 -9.23 -9.86 -2.19
C SER A 260 -9.95 -10.15 -0.86
N TYR A 261 -9.24 -10.66 0.14
CA TYR A 261 -9.76 -10.91 1.48
C TYR A 261 -9.58 -9.69 2.38
N VAL A 262 -8.35 -9.19 2.48
CA VAL A 262 -7.98 -8.12 3.42
C VAL A 262 -8.68 -6.80 3.07
N SER A 263 -8.77 -6.44 1.79
CA SER A 263 -9.41 -5.20 1.33
C SER A 263 -10.92 -5.11 1.63
N ASN A 264 -11.57 -6.24 1.89
CA ASN A 264 -12.98 -6.29 2.31
C ASN A 264 -13.17 -6.15 3.83
N LEU A 265 -12.09 -6.08 4.61
CA LEU A 265 -12.14 -5.91 6.05
C LEU A 265 -11.99 -4.42 6.41
N THR A 266 -12.71 -4.00 7.43
CA THR A 266 -12.62 -2.63 7.93
C THR A 266 -11.49 -2.50 8.95
N LYS A 267 -10.89 -1.30 9.05
CA LYS A 267 -9.93 -0.96 10.11
C LYS A 267 -10.46 -1.38 11.49
N GLY A 268 -9.58 -1.97 12.29
CA GLY A 268 -9.91 -2.46 13.63
C GLY A 268 -10.54 -3.86 13.65
N THR A 269 -10.85 -4.47 12.50
CA THR A 269 -11.25 -5.88 12.45
C THR A 269 -10.10 -6.74 12.97
N ILE A 270 -10.40 -7.73 13.79
CA ILE A 270 -9.40 -8.71 14.24
C ILE A 270 -9.48 -9.93 13.33
N ILE A 271 -8.37 -10.19 12.61
CA ILE A 271 -8.14 -11.45 11.91
C ILE A 271 -7.52 -12.41 12.92
N MET A 272 -8.15 -13.54 13.13
CA MET A 272 -7.69 -14.59 14.04
C MET A 272 -7.13 -15.74 13.23
N VAL A 273 -5.87 -16.07 13.46
CA VAL A 273 -5.21 -17.26 12.91
C VAL A 273 -4.99 -18.23 14.06
N THR A 274 -5.59 -19.41 13.99
CA THR A 274 -5.40 -20.48 14.98
C THR A 274 -4.75 -21.67 14.32
N TYR A 275 -3.85 -22.34 15.04
CA TYR A 275 -3.14 -23.54 14.57
C TYR A 275 -2.55 -24.27 15.76
N ASN A 276 -2.06 -25.49 15.53
CA ASN A 276 -1.36 -26.21 16.57
C ASN A 276 -0.04 -26.85 16.10
N ALA A 277 0.78 -27.20 17.08
CA ALA A 277 2.01 -27.91 16.89
C ALA A 277 2.18 -29.04 17.93
N THR A 278 2.88 -30.10 17.56
CA THR A 278 3.20 -31.22 18.44
C THR A 278 4.59 -31.02 19.04
N LEU A 279 4.70 -31.17 20.37
CA LEU A 279 6.00 -31.12 21.06
C LEU A 279 6.73 -32.45 20.94
N ASN A 280 7.85 -32.47 20.21
CA ASN A 280 8.63 -33.67 19.92
C ASN A 280 9.82 -33.84 20.83
N LEU A 281 10.37 -32.76 21.38
CA LEU A 281 11.55 -32.78 22.25
C LEU A 281 11.25 -32.04 23.55
N SER A 282 11.87 -32.52 24.65
CA SER A 282 11.80 -31.78 25.91
C SER A 282 12.65 -30.51 25.84
N LEU A 283 12.03 -29.39 25.65
CA LEU A 283 12.66 -28.08 25.73
C LEU A 283 12.59 -27.61 27.19
N ILE A 284 13.75 -27.54 27.85
CA ILE A 284 13.84 -27.16 29.26
C ILE A 284 13.43 -25.68 29.49
N HIS A 285 13.43 -24.87 28.45
CA HIS A 285 12.95 -23.49 28.45
C HIS A 285 12.31 -23.15 27.10
N ILE A 286 10.98 -23.10 27.03
CA ILE A 286 10.26 -22.50 25.91
C ILE A 286 10.06 -21.02 26.24
N SER A 287 11.07 -20.20 25.98
CA SER A 287 10.89 -18.76 25.80
C SER A 287 11.19 -18.47 24.35
N GLU A 288 10.15 -18.36 23.55
CA GLU A 288 10.34 -18.03 22.12
C GLU A 288 10.31 -16.53 21.89
N PRO A 289 11.35 -15.98 21.28
CA PRO A 289 11.16 -14.78 20.48
C PRO A 289 10.63 -15.22 19.11
N THR A 290 9.32 -15.31 18.97
CA THR A 290 8.73 -15.42 17.62
C THR A 290 8.92 -14.08 16.92
N ARG A 291 9.70 -14.07 15.85
CA ARG A 291 9.76 -12.93 14.95
C ARG A 291 8.57 -13.03 14.01
N LEU A 292 7.66 -12.11 14.14
CA LEU A 292 6.57 -11.92 13.21
C LEU A 292 6.95 -10.77 12.27
N ASP A 293 7.19 -11.09 11.02
CA ASP A 293 7.34 -10.09 9.97
C ASP A 293 5.97 -9.95 9.29
N VAL A 294 5.36 -8.78 9.40
CA VAL A 294 4.14 -8.42 8.69
C VAL A 294 4.51 -7.41 7.64
N ILE A 295 4.27 -7.76 6.39
CA ILE A 295 4.40 -6.88 5.23
C ILE A 295 2.98 -6.48 4.83
N SER A 296 2.70 -5.20 4.86
CA SER A 296 1.42 -4.61 4.42
C SER A 296 1.55 -4.03 3.02
#